data_619df4fb6c36f016532489789ecd2b5d
#
_entry.id   619df4fb6c36f016532489789ecd2b5d
#
_cell.length_a   1.000
_cell.length_b   1.000
_cell.length_c   1.000
_cell.angle_alpha   90.00
_cell.angle_beta   90.00
_cell.angle_gamma   90.00
#
_symmetry.space_group_name_H-M   'P 1'
#
loop_
_entity.id
_entity.type
_entity.pdbx_description
1 polymer ?
#
loop_
_entity_poly.entity_id
_entity_poly.type
_entity_poly.pdbx_seq_one_letter_code
_entity_poly.pdbx_strand_id
1 'polypeptide(L)'
;MPDNILSLKDKFDVFVLDIYGVIWDGKAPIKGMLEAMAALKQAGKTVILLSNSTHRQGKSDEINAKRGFIKGVHYDKVVTSGDLAYDTFSEDTRRLKFYQLAKRTKELFVDSPYIEVKNPEEADFVYAGVPQIFEDGIWKDFLTLEPFEGELKKIYKLGLPLICANPDMKAHEKQYDEAVVRQGSVARYFEELGGDVEYFGKPYPQIFDFALQGIDVPDERILMVGDTLETDILGGNSYGLKTALTMTGIAKENMEAEGFSSMEEYCREVQIIPDYILA
;
A
#
# COMPACT_ATOMS: atom_id res chain seq x y z
N MET A 1 25.97 -5.19 7.02
CA MET A 1 24.51 -5.16 6.80
C MET A 1 24.00 -6.59 6.79
N PRO A 2 22.77 -6.88 7.21
CA PRO A 2 22.20 -8.21 7.03
C PRO A 2 22.02 -8.49 5.53
N ASP A 3 22.56 -9.59 5.04
CA ASP A 3 22.56 -9.92 3.61
C ASP A 3 21.15 -10.32 3.10
N ASN A 4 20.24 -10.69 4.01
CA ASN A 4 18.86 -11.03 3.69
C ASN A 4 17.97 -11.11 4.96
N ILE A 5 16.67 -11.25 4.78
CA ILE A 5 15.68 -11.31 5.87
C ILE A 5 15.95 -12.46 6.86
N LEU A 6 16.50 -13.61 6.42
CA LEU A 6 16.78 -14.76 7.29
C LEU A 6 17.87 -14.47 8.33
N SER A 7 18.76 -13.52 8.07
CA SER A 7 19.79 -13.11 9.06
C SER A 7 19.17 -12.44 10.30
N LEU A 8 17.90 -12.02 10.19
CA LEU A 8 17.14 -11.37 11.26
C LEU A 8 16.19 -12.33 11.99
N LYS A 9 16.06 -13.60 11.56
CA LYS A 9 15.04 -14.55 12.06
C LYS A 9 15.06 -14.75 13.58
N ASP A 10 16.26 -14.69 14.20
CA ASP A 10 16.37 -14.92 15.65
C ASP A 10 16.09 -13.65 16.48
N LYS A 11 16.05 -12.49 15.83
CA LYS A 11 15.75 -11.21 16.47
C LYS A 11 14.24 -10.91 16.53
N PHE A 12 13.45 -11.44 15.59
CA PHE A 12 12.04 -11.14 15.44
C PHE A 12 11.17 -12.39 15.48
N ASP A 13 9.93 -12.23 15.95
CA ASP A 13 8.93 -13.29 15.99
C ASP A 13 7.86 -13.11 14.93
N VAL A 14 7.63 -11.85 14.51
CA VAL A 14 6.67 -11.47 13.48
C VAL A 14 7.37 -10.68 12.38
N PHE A 15 7.12 -11.07 11.14
CA PHE A 15 7.60 -10.41 9.92
C PHE A 15 6.39 -9.90 9.15
N VAL A 16 6.27 -8.58 9.08
CA VAL A 16 5.27 -7.88 8.26
C VAL A 16 5.94 -7.47 6.97
N LEU A 17 5.56 -8.08 5.86
CA LEU A 17 6.23 -7.91 4.57
C LEU A 17 5.31 -7.16 3.60
N ASP A 18 5.81 -6.09 2.97
CA ASP A 18 5.16 -5.58 1.77
C ASP A 18 5.24 -6.61 0.64
N ILE A 19 4.45 -6.43 -0.41
CA ILE A 19 4.36 -7.36 -1.53
C ILE A 19 5.28 -6.91 -2.68
N TYR A 20 5.01 -5.73 -3.24
CA TYR A 20 5.78 -5.22 -4.36
C TYR A 20 7.13 -4.68 -3.89
N GLY A 21 8.21 -4.98 -4.62
CA GLY A 21 9.55 -4.57 -4.19
C GLY A 21 10.15 -5.37 -3.04
N VAL A 22 9.36 -6.23 -2.34
CA VAL A 22 9.84 -7.09 -1.25
C VAL A 22 9.77 -8.57 -1.59
N ILE A 23 8.60 -9.07 -2.00
CA ILE A 23 8.44 -10.47 -2.39
C ILE A 23 8.20 -10.65 -3.89
N TRP A 24 7.72 -9.61 -4.56
CA TRP A 24 7.34 -9.60 -5.97
C TRP A 24 7.85 -8.35 -6.68
N ASP A 25 8.56 -8.51 -7.83
CA ASP A 25 9.14 -7.39 -8.61
C ASP A 25 8.20 -6.83 -9.70
N GLY A 26 6.93 -7.24 -9.70
CA GLY A 26 5.96 -6.92 -10.75
C GLY A 26 5.87 -7.98 -11.86
N LYS A 27 6.87 -8.85 -12.00
CA LYS A 27 6.95 -9.89 -13.05
C LYS A 27 7.16 -11.29 -12.49
N ALA A 28 8.01 -11.42 -11.48
CA ALA A 28 8.40 -12.67 -10.84
C ALA A 28 8.57 -12.52 -9.32
N PRO A 29 8.59 -13.62 -8.56
CA PRO A 29 9.07 -13.61 -7.17
C PRO A 29 10.49 -13.08 -7.11
N ILE A 30 10.76 -12.20 -6.14
CA ILE A 30 12.12 -11.75 -5.87
C ILE A 30 12.96 -12.97 -5.47
N LYS A 31 14.16 -13.05 -6.04
CA LYS A 31 15.04 -14.22 -5.89
C LYS A 31 15.27 -14.57 -4.42
N GLY A 32 15.02 -15.81 -4.06
CA GLY A 32 15.25 -16.35 -2.72
C GLY A 32 14.12 -16.05 -1.72
N MET A 33 13.11 -15.24 -2.06
CA MET A 33 12.05 -14.88 -1.12
C MET A 33 11.08 -16.03 -0.82
N LEU A 34 10.78 -16.90 -1.79
CA LEU A 34 9.96 -18.08 -1.54
C LEU A 34 10.62 -18.98 -0.50
N GLU A 35 11.91 -19.27 -0.67
CA GLU A 35 12.69 -20.11 0.26
C GLU A 35 12.84 -19.43 1.63
N ALA A 36 13.08 -18.12 1.64
CA ALA A 36 13.25 -17.37 2.89
C ALA A 36 11.94 -17.35 3.71
N MET A 37 10.81 -17.08 3.08
CA MET A 37 9.51 -17.08 3.75
C MET A 37 9.14 -18.47 4.27
N ALA A 38 9.38 -19.54 3.47
CA ALA A 38 9.18 -20.91 3.91
C ALA A 38 10.08 -21.27 5.11
N ALA A 39 11.34 -20.82 5.11
CA ALA A 39 12.25 -21.03 6.24
C ALA A 39 11.82 -20.27 7.50
N LEU A 40 11.31 -19.04 7.39
CA LEU A 40 10.72 -18.31 8.51
C LEU A 40 9.53 -19.08 9.10
N LYS A 41 8.63 -19.58 8.25
CA LYS A 41 7.49 -20.38 8.68
C LYS A 41 7.91 -21.69 9.37
N GLN A 42 8.92 -22.39 8.82
CA GLN A 42 9.48 -23.59 9.45
C GLN A 42 10.15 -23.31 10.80
N ALA A 43 10.70 -22.11 10.98
CA ALA A 43 11.25 -21.63 12.24
C ALA A 43 10.17 -21.15 13.24
N GLY A 44 8.88 -21.34 12.92
CA GLY A 44 7.76 -20.96 13.78
C GLY A 44 7.48 -19.47 13.84
N LYS A 45 8.01 -18.68 12.87
CA LYS A 45 7.74 -17.24 12.80
C LYS A 45 6.37 -16.96 12.17
N THR A 46 5.74 -15.88 12.62
CA THR A 46 4.54 -15.35 11.98
C THR A 46 4.95 -14.46 10.80
N VAL A 47 4.37 -14.72 9.63
CA VAL A 47 4.61 -13.92 8.41
C VAL A 47 3.28 -13.33 7.94
N ILE A 48 3.20 -12.01 7.92
CA ILE A 48 2.03 -11.24 7.49
C ILE A 48 2.42 -10.49 6.21
N LEU A 49 1.61 -10.61 5.16
CA LEU A 49 1.73 -9.75 3.99
C LEU A 49 0.87 -8.51 4.20
N LEU A 50 1.44 -7.31 4.06
CA LEU A 50 0.76 -6.03 4.27
C LEU A 50 0.85 -5.16 3.01
N SER A 51 -0.29 -4.85 2.39
CA SER A 51 -0.31 -4.15 1.10
C SER A 51 -1.29 -2.98 1.08
N ASN A 52 -0.92 -1.91 0.39
CA ASN A 52 -1.81 -0.78 0.08
C ASN A 52 -2.78 -1.07 -1.07
N SER A 53 -2.82 -2.30 -1.57
CA SER A 53 -3.79 -2.71 -2.58
C SER A 53 -5.22 -2.57 -2.08
N THR A 54 -6.13 -2.11 -2.95
CA THR A 54 -7.57 -2.08 -2.67
C THR A 54 -8.28 -3.42 -2.92
N HIS A 55 -7.55 -4.47 -3.35
CA HIS A 55 -8.10 -5.81 -3.44
C HIS A 55 -8.39 -6.39 -2.04
N ARG A 56 -9.53 -7.04 -1.89
CA ARG A 56 -9.87 -7.80 -0.69
C ARG A 56 -8.94 -9.01 -0.51
N GLN A 57 -8.76 -9.46 0.75
CA GLN A 57 -7.90 -10.59 1.15
C GLN A 57 -8.05 -11.82 0.25
N GLY A 58 -9.28 -12.28 0.00
CA GLY A 58 -9.52 -13.47 -0.84
C GLY A 58 -8.94 -13.32 -2.24
N LYS A 59 -9.07 -12.14 -2.84
CA LYS A 59 -8.47 -11.85 -4.15
C LYS A 59 -6.95 -11.78 -4.09
N SER A 60 -6.42 -11.20 -3.03
CA SER A 60 -4.97 -11.12 -2.79
C SER A 60 -4.36 -12.50 -2.55
N ASP A 61 -5.02 -13.38 -1.79
CA ASP A 61 -4.61 -14.78 -1.61
C ASP A 61 -4.57 -15.53 -2.96
N GLU A 62 -5.59 -15.37 -3.83
CA GLU A 62 -5.59 -15.97 -5.18
C GLU A 62 -4.44 -15.48 -6.06
N ILE A 63 -4.17 -14.17 -6.03
CA ILE A 63 -3.07 -13.56 -6.79
C ILE A 63 -1.72 -14.10 -6.30
N ASN A 64 -1.51 -14.12 -4.98
CA ASN A 64 -0.28 -14.60 -4.38
C ASN A 64 -0.06 -16.09 -4.65
N ALA A 65 -1.11 -16.92 -4.61
CA ALA A 65 -1.03 -18.33 -4.97
C ALA A 65 -0.56 -18.54 -6.43
N LYS A 66 -1.07 -17.74 -7.38
CA LYS A 66 -0.63 -17.78 -8.78
C LYS A 66 0.83 -17.34 -8.97
N ARG A 67 1.36 -16.53 -8.04
CA ARG A 67 2.76 -16.09 -7.99
C ARG A 67 3.67 -17.09 -7.28
N GLY A 68 3.12 -18.20 -6.74
CA GLY A 68 3.86 -19.23 -6.00
C GLY A 68 3.87 -19.05 -4.48
N PHE A 69 3.30 -17.98 -3.95
CA PHE A 69 3.22 -17.73 -2.51
C PHE A 69 1.96 -18.39 -1.92
N ILE A 70 2.14 -19.48 -1.19
CA ILE A 70 1.05 -20.31 -0.65
C ILE A 70 0.83 -19.99 0.82
N LYS A 71 -0.40 -19.63 1.18
CA LYS A 71 -0.83 -19.42 2.55
C LYS A 71 -0.63 -20.68 3.39
N GLY A 72 -0.13 -20.52 4.61
CA GLY A 72 0.26 -21.63 5.49
C GLY A 72 1.66 -22.21 5.21
N VAL A 73 2.24 -21.95 4.03
CA VAL A 73 3.61 -22.38 3.67
C VAL A 73 4.58 -21.20 3.71
N HIS A 74 4.20 -20.06 3.14
CA HIS A 74 5.05 -18.87 3.02
C HIS A 74 4.59 -17.72 3.93
N TYR A 75 3.28 -17.62 4.18
CA TYR A 75 2.69 -16.58 5.03
C TYR A 75 1.46 -17.08 5.76
N ASP A 76 1.05 -16.39 6.83
CA ASP A 76 -0.11 -16.73 7.65
C ASP A 76 -1.37 -16.00 7.16
N LYS A 77 -1.25 -14.71 6.90
CA LYS A 77 -2.35 -13.88 6.40
C LYS A 77 -1.83 -12.79 5.47
N VAL A 78 -2.69 -12.34 4.57
CA VAL A 78 -2.52 -11.08 3.84
C VAL A 78 -3.52 -10.08 4.40
N VAL A 79 -3.08 -8.85 4.55
CA VAL A 79 -3.88 -7.71 5.00
C VAL A 79 -3.72 -6.61 3.96
N THR A 80 -4.82 -6.01 3.57
CA THR A 80 -4.82 -4.96 2.56
C THR A 80 -5.53 -3.71 3.06
N SER A 81 -5.18 -2.56 2.50
CA SER A 81 -5.94 -1.33 2.73
C SER A 81 -7.40 -1.46 2.27
N GLY A 82 -7.64 -2.30 1.25
CA GLY A 82 -8.98 -2.65 0.80
C GLY A 82 -9.80 -3.39 1.86
N ASP A 83 -9.19 -4.29 2.64
CA ASP A 83 -9.89 -4.97 3.75
C ASP A 83 -10.25 -3.98 4.86
N LEU A 84 -9.30 -3.13 5.26
CA LEU A 84 -9.53 -2.11 6.28
C LEU A 84 -10.64 -1.13 5.86
N ALA A 85 -10.60 -0.64 4.62
CA ALA A 85 -11.62 0.27 4.10
C ALA A 85 -13.00 -0.41 4.03
N TYR A 86 -13.05 -1.66 3.55
CA TYR A 86 -14.31 -2.42 3.50
C TYR A 86 -14.90 -2.62 4.89
N ASP A 87 -14.11 -3.06 5.88
CA ASP A 87 -14.60 -3.29 7.24
C ASP A 87 -15.13 -1.97 7.81
N THR A 88 -14.38 -0.87 7.66
CA THR A 88 -14.82 0.46 8.10
C THR A 88 -16.13 0.89 7.42
N PHE A 89 -16.26 0.69 6.11
CA PHE A 89 -17.48 1.11 5.37
C PHE A 89 -18.67 0.20 5.65
N SER A 90 -18.46 -1.09 5.90
CA SER A 90 -19.55 -2.04 6.21
C SER A 90 -20.08 -1.88 7.63
N GLU A 91 -19.25 -1.42 8.56
CA GLU A 91 -19.63 -1.15 9.96
C GLU A 91 -20.29 0.22 10.14
N ASP A 92 -20.13 1.15 9.18
CA ASP A 92 -20.78 2.45 9.25
C ASP A 92 -22.31 2.31 9.12
N THR A 93 -23.04 3.00 9.97
CA THR A 93 -24.50 2.99 9.96
C THR A 93 -25.11 4.18 9.21
N ARG A 94 -24.30 5.15 8.80
CA ARG A 94 -24.72 6.34 8.06
C ARG A 94 -25.04 5.98 6.61
N ARG A 95 -26.09 6.54 6.05
CA ARG A 95 -26.45 6.37 4.64
C ARG A 95 -25.90 7.51 3.79
N LEU A 96 -24.55 7.64 3.77
CA LEU A 96 -23.87 8.68 3.03
C LEU A 96 -23.92 8.39 1.52
N LYS A 97 -23.94 9.45 0.75
CA LYS A 97 -23.79 9.40 -0.71
C LYS A 97 -22.35 9.62 -1.09
N PHE A 98 -21.82 8.85 -2.01
CA PHE A 98 -20.44 9.00 -2.46
C PHE A 98 -20.35 9.07 -3.98
N TYR A 99 -19.39 9.83 -4.44
CA TYR A 99 -18.98 9.91 -5.83
C TYR A 99 -17.64 9.19 -6.01
N GLN A 100 -17.52 8.32 -7.02
CA GLN A 100 -16.23 7.69 -7.34
C GLN A 100 -15.54 8.47 -8.46
N LEU A 101 -14.38 9.04 -8.13
CA LEU A 101 -13.47 9.64 -9.09
C LEU A 101 -12.71 8.54 -9.84
N ALA A 102 -12.61 8.65 -11.17
CA ALA A 102 -11.86 7.75 -12.05
C ALA A 102 -12.43 6.31 -12.08
N LYS A 103 -11.57 5.27 -12.12
CA LYS A 103 -12.03 3.88 -12.24
C LYS A 103 -12.76 3.40 -10.99
N ARG A 104 -13.99 2.93 -11.18
CA ARG A 104 -14.86 2.49 -10.09
C ARG A 104 -14.40 1.18 -9.45
N THR A 105 -14.47 1.15 -8.13
CA THR A 105 -14.24 -0.04 -7.30
C THR A 105 -15.52 -0.36 -6.54
N LYS A 106 -16.21 -1.44 -6.91
CA LYS A 106 -17.48 -1.82 -6.26
C LYS A 106 -17.27 -2.67 -5.01
N GLU A 107 -16.21 -3.45 -4.97
CA GLU A 107 -15.96 -4.47 -3.96
C GLU A 107 -15.86 -3.92 -2.53
N LEU A 108 -15.43 -2.66 -2.38
CA LEU A 108 -15.29 -2.02 -1.06
C LEU A 108 -16.62 -1.53 -0.48
N PHE A 109 -17.64 -1.38 -1.30
CA PHE A 109 -18.92 -0.78 -0.92
C PHE A 109 -20.08 -1.76 -0.91
N VAL A 110 -19.85 -3.04 -1.21
CA VAL A 110 -20.92 -4.02 -1.47
C VAL A 110 -21.84 -4.26 -0.27
N ASP A 111 -21.28 -4.21 0.94
CA ASP A 111 -22.01 -4.42 2.20
C ASP A 111 -22.17 -3.11 3.01
N SER A 112 -21.73 -1.98 2.47
CA SER A 112 -21.89 -0.69 3.12
C SER A 112 -23.29 -0.11 2.91
N PRO A 113 -23.80 0.74 3.81
CA PRO A 113 -25.05 1.46 3.62
C PRO A 113 -24.93 2.64 2.66
N TYR A 114 -23.75 2.89 2.08
CA TYR A 114 -23.45 4.03 1.23
C TYR A 114 -24.11 3.93 -0.14
N ILE A 115 -24.49 5.07 -0.70
CA ILE A 115 -25.19 5.18 -1.98
C ILE A 115 -24.31 5.87 -3.01
N GLU A 116 -23.90 5.13 -4.05
CA GLU A 116 -23.14 5.71 -5.15
C GLU A 116 -24.00 6.70 -5.96
N VAL A 117 -23.48 7.91 -6.19
CA VAL A 117 -24.10 8.93 -7.04
C VAL A 117 -23.25 9.19 -8.30
N LYS A 118 -23.89 9.77 -9.32
CA LYS A 118 -23.22 10.03 -10.61
C LYS A 118 -22.58 11.40 -10.68
N ASN A 119 -23.09 12.34 -9.89
CA ASN A 119 -22.63 13.73 -9.88
C ASN A 119 -22.05 14.05 -8.51
N PRO A 120 -20.86 14.67 -8.45
CA PRO A 120 -20.24 15.02 -7.17
C PRO A 120 -21.07 16.04 -6.36
N GLU A 121 -21.91 16.84 -7.00
CA GLU A 121 -22.80 17.80 -6.32
C GLU A 121 -23.88 17.11 -5.44
N GLU A 122 -24.11 15.82 -5.62
CA GLU A 122 -25.07 15.01 -4.85
C GLU A 122 -24.39 14.22 -3.72
N ALA A 123 -23.05 14.24 -3.66
CA ALA A 123 -22.27 13.41 -2.76
C ALA A 123 -22.00 14.08 -1.40
N ASP A 124 -21.83 13.27 -0.38
CA ASP A 124 -21.34 13.67 0.94
C ASP A 124 -19.81 13.55 1.00
N PHE A 125 -19.23 12.65 0.21
CA PHE A 125 -17.76 12.49 0.06
C PHE A 125 -17.38 11.94 -1.31
N VAL A 126 -16.10 12.01 -1.64
CA VAL A 126 -15.53 11.45 -2.87
C VAL A 126 -14.58 10.30 -2.54
N TYR A 127 -14.70 9.20 -3.26
CA TYR A 127 -13.74 8.09 -3.18
C TYR A 127 -12.76 8.17 -4.35
N ALA A 128 -11.47 8.19 -4.05
CA ALA A 128 -10.42 8.15 -5.06
C ALA A 128 -10.29 6.73 -5.62
N GLY A 129 -10.86 6.48 -6.79
CA GLY A 129 -10.63 5.26 -7.57
C GLY A 129 -9.23 5.25 -8.19
N VAL A 130 -8.87 4.12 -8.83
CA VAL A 130 -7.59 4.05 -9.58
C VAL A 130 -7.62 5.11 -10.68
N PRO A 131 -6.60 6.00 -10.79
CA PRO A 131 -6.58 7.06 -11.79
C PRO A 131 -6.35 6.51 -13.20
N GLN A 132 -7.37 5.87 -13.73
CA GLN A 132 -7.44 5.26 -15.06
C GLN A 132 -8.66 5.80 -15.81
N ILE A 133 -8.55 5.93 -17.13
CA ILE A 133 -9.64 6.28 -18.02
C ILE A 133 -9.93 5.09 -18.94
N PHE A 134 -11.22 4.80 -19.16
CA PHE A 134 -11.65 3.75 -20.08
C PHE A 134 -11.73 4.30 -21.49
N GLU A 135 -10.83 3.87 -22.37
CA GLU A 135 -10.77 4.26 -23.77
C GLU A 135 -10.46 3.04 -24.65
N ASP A 136 -11.07 2.94 -25.81
CA ASP A 136 -10.86 1.86 -26.78
C ASP A 136 -11.04 0.44 -26.20
N GLY A 137 -11.93 0.29 -25.21
CA GLY A 137 -12.21 -1.00 -24.60
C GLY A 137 -11.25 -1.43 -23.49
N ILE A 138 -10.28 -0.58 -23.11
CA ILE A 138 -9.28 -0.86 -22.06
C ILE A 138 -9.20 0.29 -21.06
N TRP A 139 -8.75 -0.03 -19.85
CA TRP A 139 -8.38 0.96 -18.84
C TRP A 139 -6.93 1.39 -19.06
N LYS A 140 -6.71 2.69 -19.28
CA LYS A 140 -5.39 3.29 -19.51
C LYS A 140 -4.89 3.94 -18.24
N ASP A 141 -3.65 3.64 -17.85
CA ASP A 141 -2.91 4.33 -16.79
C ASP A 141 -2.25 5.61 -17.32
N PHE A 142 -1.83 6.47 -16.41
CA PHE A 142 -1.18 7.76 -16.73
C PHE A 142 0.10 7.94 -15.91
N LEU A 143 1.06 8.68 -16.47
CA LEU A 143 2.31 9.06 -15.80
C LEU A 143 2.13 10.31 -14.92
N THR A 144 1.10 11.12 -15.20
CA THR A 144 0.78 12.36 -14.50
C THR A 144 -0.70 12.44 -14.15
N LEU A 145 -1.09 13.35 -13.28
CA LEU A 145 -2.48 13.62 -12.88
C LEU A 145 -3.22 14.57 -13.79
N GLU A 146 -2.57 15.13 -14.81
CA GLU A 146 -3.15 16.16 -15.71
C GLU A 146 -4.60 15.83 -16.16
N PRO A 147 -4.93 14.59 -16.57
CA PRO A 147 -6.29 14.26 -16.99
C PRO A 147 -7.36 14.40 -15.89
N PHE A 148 -6.97 14.38 -14.61
CA PHE A 148 -7.87 14.38 -13.45
C PHE A 148 -7.93 15.73 -12.72
N GLU A 149 -6.99 16.62 -12.96
CA GLU A 149 -6.87 17.90 -12.24
C GLU A 149 -8.12 18.78 -12.33
N GLY A 150 -8.75 18.84 -13.51
CA GLY A 150 -9.95 19.64 -13.72
C GLY A 150 -11.10 19.21 -12.84
N GLU A 151 -11.31 17.90 -12.71
CA GLU A 151 -12.35 17.32 -11.86
C GLU A 151 -12.01 17.46 -10.37
N LEU A 152 -10.76 17.25 -9.97
CA LEU A 152 -10.28 17.45 -8.60
C LEU A 152 -10.48 18.89 -8.13
N LYS A 153 -10.16 19.88 -8.98
CA LYS A 153 -10.42 21.30 -8.71
C LYS A 153 -11.93 21.60 -8.55
N LYS A 154 -12.78 20.92 -9.32
CA LYS A 154 -14.25 21.04 -9.18
C LYS A 154 -14.72 20.47 -7.85
N ILE A 155 -14.25 19.24 -7.50
CA ILE A 155 -14.59 18.56 -6.24
C ILE A 155 -14.14 19.41 -5.04
N TYR A 156 -12.93 19.94 -5.07
CA TYR A 156 -12.42 20.84 -4.03
C TYR A 156 -13.34 22.04 -3.80
N LYS A 157 -13.82 22.70 -4.89
CA LYS A 157 -14.73 23.85 -4.79
C LYS A 157 -16.11 23.48 -4.18
N LEU A 158 -16.51 22.22 -4.23
CA LEU A 158 -17.71 21.74 -3.58
C LEU A 158 -17.53 21.51 -2.06
N GLY A 159 -16.27 21.58 -1.56
CA GLY A 159 -15.96 21.35 -0.15
C GLY A 159 -16.14 19.90 0.31
N LEU A 160 -16.08 18.95 -0.62
CA LEU A 160 -16.25 17.52 -0.31
C LEU A 160 -14.94 16.92 0.22
N PRO A 161 -14.97 16.10 1.28
CA PRO A 161 -13.80 15.33 1.69
C PRO A 161 -13.52 14.19 0.70
N LEU A 162 -12.25 13.78 0.59
CA LEU A 162 -11.81 12.70 -0.27
C LEU A 162 -11.34 11.51 0.58
N ILE A 163 -11.77 10.30 0.22
CA ILE A 163 -11.31 9.05 0.81
C ILE A 163 -10.33 8.38 -0.15
N CYS A 164 -9.15 8.05 0.35
CA CYS A 164 -8.08 7.35 -0.37
C CYS A 164 -7.75 6.02 0.31
N ALA A 165 -8.14 4.91 -0.32
CA ALA A 165 -7.87 3.56 0.19
C ALA A 165 -6.60 2.93 -0.40
N ASN A 166 -5.74 3.68 -1.05
CA ASN A 166 -4.40 3.29 -1.48
C ASN A 166 -3.48 4.52 -1.46
N PRO A 167 -2.70 4.73 -0.39
CA PRO A 167 -1.82 5.89 -0.27
C PRO A 167 -0.59 5.88 -1.20
N ASP A 168 -0.33 4.80 -1.94
CA ASP A 168 0.81 4.74 -2.85
C ASP A 168 0.69 5.82 -3.94
N MET A 169 1.77 6.58 -4.12
CA MET A 169 1.83 7.65 -5.12
C MET A 169 1.90 7.11 -6.54
N LYS A 170 2.71 6.07 -6.74
CA LYS A 170 2.96 5.43 -8.03
C LYS A 170 3.05 3.91 -7.88
N ALA A 171 2.91 3.18 -8.99
CA ALA A 171 3.15 1.75 -9.05
C ALA A 171 3.66 1.35 -10.43
N HIS A 172 4.50 0.29 -10.46
CA HIS A 172 4.93 -0.32 -11.73
C HIS A 172 3.85 -1.22 -12.30
N GLU A 173 3.53 -1.01 -13.54
CA GLU A 173 2.62 -1.85 -14.32
C GLU A 173 3.35 -2.45 -15.53
N LYS A 174 3.05 -3.73 -15.83
CA LYS A 174 3.77 -4.52 -16.86
C LYS A 174 3.85 -3.86 -18.23
N GLN A 175 2.89 -3.01 -18.57
CA GLN A 175 2.75 -2.37 -19.87
C GLN A 175 3.46 -1.02 -19.98
N TYR A 176 4.07 -0.53 -18.92
CA TYR A 176 4.76 0.76 -18.86
C TYR A 176 6.21 0.57 -18.39
N ASP A 177 7.11 1.33 -18.97
CA ASP A 177 8.52 1.36 -18.54
C ASP A 177 8.72 2.22 -17.30
N GLU A 178 7.84 3.22 -17.08
CA GLU A 178 7.84 4.11 -15.94
C GLU A 178 6.68 3.78 -14.98
N ALA A 179 6.85 4.12 -13.70
CA ALA A 179 5.80 3.96 -12.71
C ALA A 179 4.65 4.96 -12.97
N VAL A 180 3.42 4.46 -12.98
CA VAL A 180 2.20 5.21 -13.25
C VAL A 180 1.56 5.72 -11.95
N VAL A 181 0.82 6.84 -12.01
CA VAL A 181 0.17 7.44 -10.85
C VAL A 181 -0.88 6.52 -10.23
N ARG A 182 -1.02 6.59 -8.91
CA ARG A 182 -2.00 5.86 -8.11
C ARG A 182 -2.84 6.82 -7.27
N GLN A 183 -3.74 6.26 -6.46
CA GLN A 183 -4.70 7.02 -5.67
C GLN A 183 -4.01 7.99 -4.70
N GLY A 184 -2.84 7.62 -4.14
CA GLY A 184 -2.04 8.52 -3.30
C GLY A 184 -1.66 9.81 -4.01
N SER A 185 -1.30 9.78 -5.30
CA SER A 185 -1.05 10.99 -6.09
C SER A 185 -2.30 11.86 -6.21
N VAL A 186 -3.48 11.25 -6.40
CA VAL A 186 -4.77 11.98 -6.43
C VAL A 186 -5.02 12.67 -5.09
N ALA A 187 -4.86 11.93 -4.00
CA ALA A 187 -5.06 12.42 -2.65
C ALA A 187 -4.09 13.58 -2.31
N ARG A 188 -2.82 13.39 -2.61
CA ARG A 188 -1.79 14.42 -2.40
C ARG A 188 -2.08 15.72 -3.14
N TYR A 189 -2.42 15.62 -4.42
CA TYR A 189 -2.81 16.78 -5.19
C TYR A 189 -4.04 17.49 -4.60
N PHE A 190 -5.00 16.72 -4.09
CA PHE A 190 -6.20 17.27 -3.46
C PHE A 190 -5.87 18.00 -2.14
N GLU A 191 -4.95 17.48 -1.32
CA GLU A 191 -4.41 18.18 -0.14
C GLU A 191 -3.68 19.48 -0.51
N GLU A 192 -2.91 19.49 -1.61
CA GLU A 192 -2.22 20.67 -2.11
C GLU A 192 -3.19 21.78 -2.56
N LEU A 193 -4.42 21.42 -2.95
CA LEU A 193 -5.50 22.39 -3.19
C LEU A 193 -6.11 22.90 -1.87
N GLY A 194 -5.82 22.31 -0.72
CA GLY A 194 -6.40 22.59 0.59
C GLY A 194 -7.59 21.71 0.94
N GLY A 195 -7.78 20.57 0.28
CA GLY A 195 -8.87 19.62 0.53
C GLY A 195 -8.55 18.65 1.68
N ASP A 196 -9.59 18.17 2.35
CA ASP A 196 -9.49 17.17 3.42
C ASP A 196 -9.44 15.77 2.83
N VAL A 197 -8.47 14.95 3.29
CA VAL A 197 -8.31 13.55 2.86
C VAL A 197 -8.31 12.61 4.04
N GLU A 198 -9.09 11.53 3.95
CA GLU A 198 -9.03 10.39 4.84
C GLU A 198 -8.33 9.22 4.14
N TYR A 199 -7.29 8.69 4.77
CA TYR A 199 -6.46 7.63 4.20
C TYR A 199 -6.67 6.28 4.88
N PHE A 200 -6.66 5.20 4.08
CA PHE A 200 -6.60 3.81 4.52
C PHE A 200 -5.36 3.15 3.94
N GLY A 201 -4.50 2.60 4.79
CA GLY A 201 -3.28 1.92 4.38
C GLY A 201 -2.01 2.50 5.02
N LYS A 202 -0.86 1.97 4.66
CA LYS A 202 0.46 2.48 5.10
C LYS A 202 0.68 3.89 4.52
N PRO A 203 1.22 4.85 5.29
CA PRO A 203 1.86 4.73 6.62
C PRO A 203 0.93 4.92 7.82
N TYR A 204 -0.37 4.98 7.65
CA TYR A 204 -1.31 5.33 8.70
C TYR A 204 -1.48 4.20 9.72
N PRO A 205 -1.59 4.49 11.05
CA PRO A 205 -1.51 3.48 12.11
C PRO A 205 -2.64 2.45 12.04
N GLN A 206 -3.82 2.81 11.55
CA GLN A 206 -4.98 1.92 11.50
C GLN A 206 -4.72 0.61 10.74
N ILE A 207 -3.89 0.63 9.69
CA ILE A 207 -3.56 -0.59 8.93
C ILE A 207 -2.66 -1.53 9.72
N PHE A 208 -1.80 -0.99 10.59
CA PHE A 208 -0.95 -1.79 11.48
C PHE A 208 -1.77 -2.38 12.63
N ASP A 209 -2.68 -1.60 13.25
CA ASP A 209 -3.64 -2.13 14.23
C ASP A 209 -4.43 -3.30 13.64
N PHE A 210 -4.94 -3.15 12.43
CA PHE A 210 -5.69 -4.18 11.72
C PHE A 210 -4.83 -5.40 11.37
N ALA A 211 -3.59 -5.17 10.92
CA ALA A 211 -2.65 -6.24 10.58
C ALA A 211 -2.17 -7.03 11.81
N LEU A 212 -1.99 -6.37 12.93
CA LEU A 212 -1.44 -6.96 14.15
C LEU A 212 -2.52 -7.45 15.13
N GLN A 213 -3.79 -7.33 14.78
CA GLN A 213 -4.89 -7.83 15.60
C GLN A 213 -4.68 -9.31 15.96
N GLY A 214 -4.71 -9.63 17.26
CA GLY A 214 -4.49 -10.97 17.80
C GLY A 214 -3.03 -11.41 17.86
N ILE A 215 -2.06 -10.52 17.59
CA ILE A 215 -0.63 -10.75 17.80
C ILE A 215 -0.27 -10.28 19.20
N ASP A 216 0.24 -11.19 20.01
CA ASP A 216 0.63 -10.94 21.41
C ASP A 216 2.15 -11.10 21.55
N VAL A 217 2.89 -10.16 20.95
CA VAL A 217 4.35 -10.05 21.09
C VAL A 217 4.72 -8.56 21.21
N PRO A 218 5.82 -8.22 21.90
CA PRO A 218 6.29 -6.83 21.98
C PRO A 218 6.61 -6.25 20.60
N ASP A 219 6.32 -4.95 20.40
CA ASP A 219 6.51 -4.27 19.12
C ASP A 219 7.96 -4.35 18.60
N GLU A 220 8.95 -4.33 19.51
CA GLU A 220 10.37 -4.52 19.17
C GLU A 220 10.71 -5.92 18.64
N ARG A 221 9.79 -6.89 18.76
CA ARG A 221 9.90 -8.24 18.18
C ARG A 221 9.15 -8.39 16.85
N ILE A 222 8.62 -7.29 16.32
CA ILE A 222 7.94 -7.22 15.03
C ILE A 222 8.81 -6.43 14.06
N LEU A 223 9.03 -6.99 12.86
CA LEU A 223 9.80 -6.34 11.80
C LEU A 223 8.87 -6.02 10.63
N MET A 224 8.73 -4.73 10.30
CA MET A 224 8.17 -4.28 9.02
C MET A 224 9.26 -4.25 7.95
N VAL A 225 9.05 -4.96 6.86
CA VAL A 225 9.97 -5.02 5.71
C VAL A 225 9.27 -4.41 4.50
N GLY A 226 9.85 -3.38 3.94
CA GLY A 226 9.30 -2.67 2.79
C GLY A 226 10.37 -2.15 1.84
N ASP A 227 9.93 -1.66 0.70
CA ASP A 227 10.78 -1.04 -0.32
C ASP A 227 10.57 0.46 -0.46
N THR A 228 9.59 1.01 0.26
CA THR A 228 9.19 2.42 0.14
C THR A 228 9.35 3.14 1.49
N LEU A 229 10.12 4.24 1.49
CA LEU A 229 10.40 5.00 2.72
C LEU A 229 9.13 5.63 3.28
N GLU A 230 8.30 6.26 2.46
CA GLU A 230 7.16 7.08 2.87
C GLU A 230 5.97 6.25 3.36
N THR A 231 5.87 4.98 2.98
CA THR A 231 4.76 4.11 3.39
C THR A 231 5.21 3.06 4.39
N ASP A 232 6.17 2.22 4.03
CA ASP A 232 6.58 1.07 4.83
C ASP A 232 7.42 1.47 6.04
N ILE A 233 8.49 2.23 5.77
CA ILE A 233 9.49 2.56 6.79
C ILE A 233 8.94 3.65 7.72
N LEU A 234 8.38 4.72 7.16
CA LEU A 234 7.72 5.77 7.95
C LEU A 234 6.58 5.20 8.78
N GLY A 235 5.73 4.36 8.18
CA GLY A 235 4.61 3.73 8.86
C GLY A 235 5.06 2.82 10.00
N GLY A 236 6.00 1.91 9.75
CA GLY A 236 6.57 1.02 10.76
C GLY A 236 7.23 1.79 11.91
N ASN A 237 8.08 2.78 11.58
CA ASN A 237 8.74 3.63 12.57
C ASN A 237 7.73 4.41 13.43
N SER A 238 6.72 5.02 12.80
CA SER A 238 5.70 5.82 13.50
C SER A 238 4.80 4.96 14.39
N TYR A 239 4.58 3.71 14.02
CA TYR A 239 3.84 2.73 14.80
C TYR A 239 4.66 2.16 15.98
N GLY A 240 5.98 2.25 15.92
CA GLY A 240 6.89 1.73 16.96
C GLY A 240 7.51 0.37 16.65
N LEU A 241 7.32 -0.13 15.43
CA LEU A 241 7.93 -1.39 14.96
C LEU A 241 9.40 -1.19 14.59
N LYS A 242 10.15 -2.29 14.52
CA LYS A 242 11.43 -2.31 13.84
C LYS A 242 11.22 -2.37 12.32
N THR A 243 12.09 -1.69 11.57
CA THR A 243 11.96 -1.55 10.12
C THR A 243 13.17 -2.03 9.36
N ALA A 244 12.93 -2.62 8.20
CA ALA A 244 13.97 -3.04 7.26
C ALA A 244 13.61 -2.58 5.85
N LEU A 245 14.47 -1.78 5.24
CA LEU A 245 14.34 -1.34 3.85
C LEU A 245 15.04 -2.34 2.94
N THR A 246 14.37 -2.82 1.89
CA THR A 246 14.99 -3.65 0.85
C THR A 246 15.66 -2.79 -0.22
N MET A 247 16.77 -3.27 -0.78
CA MET A 247 17.47 -2.64 -1.90
C MET A 247 16.87 -3.07 -3.27
N THR A 248 15.55 -3.30 -3.27
CA THR A 248 14.75 -3.65 -4.44
C THR A 248 13.53 -2.72 -4.48
N GLY A 249 13.10 -2.25 -5.65
CA GLY A 249 11.89 -1.42 -5.76
C GLY A 249 12.10 0.09 -5.57
N ILE A 250 11.08 0.79 -5.06
CA ILE A 250 10.88 2.24 -5.19
C ILE A 250 11.99 3.08 -4.54
N ALA A 251 12.39 2.79 -3.32
CA ALA A 251 13.42 3.61 -2.65
C ALA A 251 14.76 3.55 -3.38
N LYS A 252 15.13 2.38 -3.94
CA LYS A 252 16.34 2.25 -4.74
C LYS A 252 16.26 3.07 -6.03
N GLU A 253 15.14 3.01 -6.73
CA GLU A 253 14.92 3.78 -7.95
C GLU A 253 14.97 5.29 -7.70
N ASN A 254 14.34 5.75 -6.62
CA ASN A 254 14.39 7.16 -6.22
C ASN A 254 15.81 7.59 -5.86
N MET A 255 16.52 6.80 -5.06
CA MET A 255 17.93 7.05 -4.71
C MET A 255 18.81 7.22 -5.96
N GLU A 256 18.68 6.31 -6.94
CA GLU A 256 19.43 6.33 -8.19
C GLU A 256 19.04 7.54 -9.06
N ALA A 257 17.74 7.84 -9.16
CA ALA A 257 17.22 8.96 -9.95
C ALA A 257 17.65 10.33 -9.40
N GLU A 258 17.75 10.45 -8.09
CA GLU A 258 18.19 11.67 -7.40
C GLU A 258 19.72 11.77 -7.28
N GLY A 259 20.46 10.72 -7.68
CA GLY A 259 21.92 10.71 -7.78
C GLY A 259 22.65 10.51 -6.46
N PHE A 260 22.00 9.93 -5.44
CA PHE A 260 22.66 9.59 -4.17
C PHE A 260 23.60 8.39 -4.34
N SER A 261 24.72 8.41 -3.62
CA SER A 261 25.77 7.39 -3.71
C SER A 261 25.49 6.17 -2.84
N SER A 262 24.61 6.28 -1.85
CA SER A 262 24.22 5.18 -0.96
C SER A 262 22.79 5.38 -0.42
N MET A 263 22.15 4.27 -0.05
CA MET A 263 20.83 4.29 0.57
C MET A 263 20.84 4.98 1.93
N GLU A 264 21.91 4.86 2.69
CA GLU A 264 22.05 5.53 3.98
C GLU A 264 22.11 7.07 3.84
N GLU A 265 22.72 7.56 2.75
CA GLU A 265 22.74 8.99 2.42
C GLU A 265 21.33 9.46 2.05
N TYR A 266 20.66 8.74 1.15
CA TYR A 266 19.27 9.03 0.73
C TYR A 266 18.31 9.03 1.92
N CYS A 267 18.33 8.00 2.77
CA CYS A 267 17.48 7.93 3.96
C CYS A 267 17.68 9.11 4.91
N ARG A 268 18.93 9.61 5.05
CA ARG A 268 19.24 10.79 5.87
C ARG A 268 18.70 12.08 5.26
N GLU A 269 18.76 12.22 3.94
CA GLU A 269 18.23 13.40 3.23
C GLU A 269 16.71 13.48 3.38
N VAL A 270 16.01 12.38 3.16
CA VAL A 270 14.54 12.34 3.33
C VAL A 270 14.08 12.22 4.79
N GLN A 271 15.02 12.10 5.74
CA GLN A 271 14.78 12.00 7.19
C GLN A 271 13.91 10.81 7.62
N ILE A 272 13.94 9.72 6.85
CA ILE A 272 13.26 8.45 7.17
C ILE A 272 14.32 7.36 7.26
N ILE A 273 14.62 6.92 8.48
CA ILE A 273 15.74 6.01 8.76
C ILE A 273 15.20 4.63 9.13
N PRO A 274 15.48 3.57 8.35
CA PRO A 274 15.19 2.20 8.74
C PRO A 274 16.17 1.69 9.80
N ASP A 275 15.76 0.72 10.64
CA ASP A 275 16.66 0.03 11.55
C ASP A 275 17.66 -0.87 10.79
N TYR A 276 17.26 -1.39 9.63
CA TYR A 276 18.08 -2.28 8.77
C TYR A 276 17.91 -1.90 7.29
N ILE A 277 18.99 -2.12 6.52
CA ILE A 277 18.96 -2.13 5.06
C ILE A 277 19.32 -3.55 4.62
N LEU A 278 18.46 -4.17 3.80
CA LEU A 278 18.65 -5.53 3.27
C LEU A 278 19.13 -5.44 1.82
N ALA A 279 20.17 -6.24 1.49
CA ALA A 279 20.76 -6.27 0.15
C ALA A 279 19.93 -7.14 -0.84
#